data_39aa4126416b281fa7c57b5fdaf2968e
#
_entry.id   39aa4126416b281fa7c57b5fdaf2968e
#
_cell.length_a   1.000
_cell.length_b   1.000
_cell.length_c   1.000
_cell.angle_alpha   90.00
_cell.angle_beta   90.00
_cell.angle_gamma   90.00
#
_symmetry.space_group_name_H-M   'P 1'
#
loop_
_entity.id
_entity.type
_entity.pdbx_description
1 polymer ?
#
loop_
_entity_poly.entity_id
_entity_poly.type
_entity_poly.pdbx_seq_one_letter_code
_entity_poly.pdbx_strand_id
1 'polypeptide(L)'
;PAIISVLFFVAYWVIDISGTKLARDGAVGPFHGVFISSYILLPTGLFLTWKAINDSSVFNMDAVKSIFRKIKIRIMSIFKKTRIVYMGTPEFAVAPLDALRKNGYEVVGIVTVADKASERGLKVNESAVKKYAVENNIPVLQPLSLKDPEFLEALKAWKPDLFVVVAFRMLPKVVWEMPKLGSASTDSS
;
A
#
# COMPACT_ATOMS: atom_id res chain seq x y z
N PRO A 1 -0.81 -25.91 0.63
CA PRO A 1 -2.09 -26.56 0.88
C PRO A 1 -3.12 -25.59 1.50
N ALA A 2 -2.76 -24.84 2.56
CA ALA A 2 -3.69 -23.98 3.31
C ALA A 2 -4.41 -22.93 2.43
N ILE A 3 -3.70 -22.26 1.53
CA ILE A 3 -4.27 -21.22 0.65
C ILE A 3 -5.37 -21.79 -0.25
N ILE A 4 -5.17 -23.00 -0.75
CA ILE A 4 -6.12 -23.68 -1.64
C ILE A 4 -7.38 -24.05 -0.86
N SER A 5 -7.23 -24.54 0.37
CA SER A 5 -8.36 -24.87 1.24
C SER A 5 -9.21 -23.64 1.57
N VAL A 6 -8.58 -22.51 1.84
CA VAL A 6 -9.26 -21.24 2.08
C VAL A 6 -10.03 -20.79 0.83
N LEU A 7 -9.44 -20.93 -0.35
CA LEU A 7 -10.06 -20.55 -1.61
C LEU A 7 -11.29 -21.41 -1.92
N PHE A 8 -11.22 -22.71 -1.68
CA PHE A 8 -12.36 -23.61 -1.80
C PHE A 8 -13.45 -23.30 -0.78
N PHE A 9 -13.06 -22.96 0.45
CA PHE A 9 -14.03 -22.58 1.49
C PHE A 9 -14.77 -21.30 1.12
N VAL A 10 -14.07 -20.28 0.64
CA VAL A 10 -14.69 -19.02 0.18
C VAL A 10 -15.61 -19.26 -1.02
N ALA A 11 -15.19 -20.07 -1.99
CA ALA A 11 -16.02 -20.42 -3.14
C ALA A 11 -17.30 -21.16 -2.70
N TYR A 12 -17.17 -22.13 -1.79
CA TYR A 12 -18.31 -22.83 -1.19
C TYR A 12 -19.29 -21.83 -0.56
N TRP A 13 -18.78 -20.93 0.29
CA TRP A 13 -19.59 -19.97 1.03
C TRP A 13 -20.36 -19.01 0.10
N VAL A 14 -19.70 -18.53 -0.97
CA VAL A 14 -20.33 -17.65 -1.98
C VAL A 14 -21.44 -18.40 -2.74
N ILE A 15 -21.22 -19.64 -3.14
CA ILE A 15 -22.19 -20.46 -3.86
C ILE A 15 -23.40 -20.76 -2.94
N ASP A 16 -23.16 -21.09 -1.67
CA ASP A 16 -24.19 -21.39 -0.70
C ASP A 16 -25.10 -20.19 -0.41
N ILE A 17 -24.52 -19.01 -0.20
CA ILE A 17 -25.30 -17.78 -0.03
C ILE A 17 -26.11 -17.45 -1.29
N SER A 18 -25.52 -17.63 -2.47
CA SER A 18 -26.21 -17.37 -3.74
C SER A 18 -27.37 -18.33 -3.95
N GLY A 19 -27.19 -19.61 -3.65
CA GLY A 19 -28.22 -20.63 -3.74
C GLY A 19 -29.39 -20.38 -2.79
N THR A 20 -29.12 -20.03 -1.54
CA THR A 20 -30.15 -19.69 -0.56
C THR A 20 -30.90 -18.40 -0.93
N LYS A 21 -30.27 -17.45 -1.55
CA LYS A 21 -30.91 -16.23 -2.06
C LYS A 21 -31.85 -16.53 -3.22
N LEU A 22 -31.44 -17.34 -4.20
CA LEU A 22 -32.28 -17.78 -5.32
C LEU A 22 -33.51 -18.56 -4.84
N ALA A 23 -33.37 -19.36 -3.79
CA ALA A 23 -34.49 -20.06 -3.18
C ALA A 23 -35.49 -19.11 -2.50
N ARG A 24 -35.01 -18.05 -1.84
CA ARG A 24 -35.88 -17.02 -1.22
C ARG A 24 -36.62 -16.19 -2.27
N ASP A 25 -35.96 -15.88 -3.37
CA ASP A 25 -36.54 -15.12 -4.48
C ASP A 25 -37.52 -15.93 -5.34
N GLY A 26 -37.73 -17.22 -4.97
CA GLY A 26 -38.69 -18.10 -5.65
C GLY A 26 -38.25 -18.60 -7.02
N ALA A 27 -37.01 -18.32 -7.43
CA ALA A 27 -36.47 -18.75 -8.71
C ALA A 27 -36.18 -20.26 -8.77
N VAL A 28 -35.92 -20.86 -7.61
CA VAL A 28 -35.59 -22.29 -7.47
C VAL A 28 -36.35 -22.85 -6.25
N GLY A 29 -36.80 -24.10 -6.35
CA GLY A 29 -37.47 -24.75 -5.21
C GLY A 29 -36.56 -24.75 -3.95
N PRO A 30 -37.12 -24.60 -2.74
CA PRO A 30 -36.33 -24.41 -1.52
C PRO A 30 -35.35 -25.55 -1.26
N PHE A 31 -35.72 -26.78 -1.66
CA PHE A 31 -34.84 -27.93 -1.56
C PHE A 31 -33.59 -27.82 -2.47
N HIS A 32 -33.80 -27.45 -3.72
CA HIS A 32 -32.68 -27.29 -4.66
C HIS A 32 -31.79 -26.10 -4.36
N GLY A 33 -32.34 -25.01 -3.81
CA GLY A 33 -31.57 -23.83 -3.41
C GLY A 33 -30.54 -24.11 -2.31
N VAL A 34 -30.89 -24.96 -1.34
CA VAL A 34 -29.98 -25.35 -0.26
C VAL A 34 -28.89 -26.33 -0.73
N PHE A 35 -29.21 -27.20 -1.69
CA PHE A 35 -28.29 -28.24 -2.19
C PHE A 35 -27.49 -27.81 -3.42
N ILE A 36 -27.65 -26.59 -3.92
CA ILE A 36 -26.97 -26.11 -5.15
C ILE A 36 -25.46 -26.14 -5.02
N SER A 37 -24.94 -25.80 -3.84
CA SER A 37 -23.50 -25.87 -3.51
C SER A 37 -22.97 -27.29 -3.58
N SER A 38 -23.73 -28.25 -3.07
CA SER A 38 -23.36 -29.67 -3.09
C SER A 38 -23.36 -30.24 -4.51
N TYR A 39 -24.34 -29.88 -5.34
CA TYR A 39 -24.42 -30.33 -6.75
C TYR A 39 -23.22 -29.82 -7.59
N ILE A 40 -22.68 -28.67 -7.30
CA ILE A 40 -21.53 -28.12 -8.01
C ILE A 40 -20.22 -28.68 -7.45
N LEU A 41 -20.09 -28.77 -6.13
CA LEU A 41 -18.84 -29.15 -5.48
C LEU A 41 -18.56 -30.66 -5.51
N LEU A 42 -19.60 -31.50 -5.46
CA LEU A 42 -19.41 -32.94 -5.48
C LEU A 42 -18.75 -33.41 -6.80
N PRO A 43 -19.28 -33.09 -8.00
CA PRO A 43 -18.60 -33.47 -9.24
C PRO A 43 -17.24 -32.78 -9.42
N THR A 44 -17.10 -31.55 -8.97
CA THR A 44 -15.83 -30.83 -9.01
C THR A 44 -14.78 -31.50 -8.11
N GLY A 45 -15.16 -31.90 -6.91
CA GLY A 45 -14.29 -32.63 -5.98
C GLY A 45 -13.88 -34.00 -6.52
N LEU A 46 -14.84 -34.77 -7.08
CA LEU A 46 -14.54 -36.05 -7.73
C LEU A 46 -13.60 -35.89 -8.93
N PHE A 47 -13.84 -34.90 -9.77
CA PHE A 47 -12.98 -34.61 -10.93
C PHE A 47 -11.56 -34.23 -10.51
N LEU A 48 -11.41 -33.37 -9.49
CA LEU A 48 -10.10 -32.97 -8.96
C LEU A 48 -9.36 -34.16 -8.32
N THR A 49 -10.07 -34.99 -7.57
CA THR A 49 -9.50 -36.20 -6.98
C THR A 49 -9.03 -37.19 -8.04
N TRP A 50 -9.88 -37.43 -9.05
CA TRP A 50 -9.51 -38.30 -10.19
C TRP A 50 -8.30 -37.76 -10.94
N LYS A 51 -8.27 -36.44 -11.19
CA LYS A 51 -7.14 -35.80 -11.86
C LYS A 51 -5.89 -35.80 -11.00
N ALA A 52 -6.00 -35.63 -9.68
CA ALA A 52 -4.86 -35.69 -8.75
C ALA A 52 -4.23 -37.09 -8.67
N ILE A 53 -5.04 -38.14 -8.85
CA ILE A 53 -4.53 -39.51 -8.92
C ILE A 53 -3.77 -39.77 -10.22
N ASN A 54 -4.25 -39.20 -11.34
CA ASN A 54 -3.66 -39.43 -12.66
C ASN A 54 -2.51 -38.48 -13.02
N ASP A 55 -2.43 -37.29 -12.40
CA ASP A 55 -1.48 -36.24 -12.75
C ASP A 55 -0.90 -35.57 -11.51
N SER A 56 0.34 -35.85 -11.18
CA SER A 56 1.04 -35.20 -10.06
C SER A 56 1.33 -33.68 -10.28
N SER A 57 0.89 -33.12 -11.42
CA SER A 57 1.19 -31.74 -11.84
C SER A 57 0.01 -30.76 -11.79
N VAL A 58 -1.14 -31.12 -11.16
CA VAL A 58 -2.39 -30.34 -11.22
C VAL A 58 -2.29 -28.96 -10.59
N PHE A 59 -1.33 -28.74 -9.70
CA PHE A 59 -1.07 -27.41 -9.14
C PHE A 59 0.37 -26.96 -9.48
N ASN A 60 0.53 -26.44 -10.68
CA ASN A 60 1.76 -25.74 -11.01
C ASN A 60 1.88 -24.46 -10.19
N MET A 61 2.40 -24.59 -8.95
CA MET A 61 2.67 -23.47 -8.06
C MET A 61 3.56 -22.40 -8.71
N ASP A 62 4.30 -22.77 -9.73
CA ASP A 62 5.16 -21.84 -10.47
C ASP A 62 4.35 -20.92 -11.39
N ALA A 63 3.23 -21.39 -11.95
CA ALA A 63 2.30 -20.54 -12.69
C ALA A 63 1.64 -19.51 -11.77
N VAL A 64 1.17 -19.93 -10.60
CA VAL A 64 0.59 -19.04 -9.59
C VAL A 64 1.64 -18.03 -9.11
N LYS A 65 2.84 -18.49 -8.74
CA LYS A 65 3.97 -17.62 -8.37
C LYS A 65 4.34 -16.65 -9.50
N SER A 66 4.30 -17.07 -10.74
CA SER A 66 4.61 -16.21 -11.88
C SER A 66 3.60 -15.10 -12.07
N ILE A 67 2.31 -15.39 -11.88
CA ILE A 67 1.22 -14.39 -11.91
C ILE A 67 1.41 -13.39 -10.77
N PHE A 68 1.61 -13.85 -9.54
CA PHE A 68 1.89 -12.97 -8.40
C PHE A 68 3.13 -12.12 -8.61
N ARG A 69 4.19 -12.69 -9.19
CA ARG A 69 5.41 -11.96 -9.53
C ARG A 69 5.15 -10.88 -10.59
N LYS A 70 4.39 -11.19 -11.65
CA LYS A 70 4.01 -10.22 -12.68
C LYS A 70 3.16 -9.08 -12.12
N ILE A 71 2.17 -9.41 -11.27
CA ILE A 71 1.33 -8.42 -10.59
C ILE A 71 2.20 -7.53 -9.68
N LYS A 72 3.08 -8.14 -8.87
CA LYS A 72 4.01 -7.40 -8.00
C LYS A 72 4.92 -6.47 -8.81
N ILE A 73 5.51 -6.94 -9.90
CA ILE A 73 6.37 -6.13 -10.78
C ILE A 73 5.57 -4.97 -11.40
N ARG A 74 4.35 -5.22 -11.85
CA ARG A 74 3.50 -4.18 -12.45
C ARG A 74 3.08 -3.12 -11.42
N ILE A 75 2.71 -3.54 -10.22
CA ILE A 75 2.41 -2.63 -9.09
C ILE A 75 3.66 -1.82 -8.74
N MET A 76 4.80 -2.47 -8.56
CA MET A 76 6.06 -1.78 -8.25
C MET A 76 6.48 -0.80 -9.36
N SER A 77 6.23 -1.10 -10.63
CA SER A 77 6.56 -0.19 -11.74
C SER A 77 5.70 1.08 -11.75
N ILE A 78 4.43 0.98 -11.32
CA ILE A 78 3.53 2.12 -11.17
C ILE A 78 4.03 3.02 -10.02
N PHE A 79 4.35 2.43 -8.87
CA PHE A 79 4.85 3.19 -7.71
C PHE A 79 6.25 3.78 -7.94
N LYS A 80 7.09 3.16 -8.76
CA LYS A 80 8.44 3.65 -9.07
C LYS A 80 8.44 4.98 -9.85
N LYS A 81 7.36 5.29 -10.57
CA LYS A 81 7.13 6.58 -11.25
C LYS A 81 6.40 7.60 -10.38
N THR A 82 5.96 7.20 -9.18
CA THR A 82 5.21 8.08 -8.27
C THR A 82 6.17 9.09 -7.63
N ARG A 83 5.83 10.37 -7.74
CA ARG A 83 6.59 11.48 -7.15
C ARG A 83 6.24 11.60 -5.68
N ILE A 84 7.16 11.19 -4.83
CA ILE A 84 6.97 11.14 -3.38
C ILE A 84 7.57 12.40 -2.75
N VAL A 85 6.80 13.07 -1.92
CA VAL A 85 7.31 14.04 -0.96
C VAL A 85 7.33 13.39 0.42
N TYR A 86 8.49 13.39 1.03
CA TYR A 86 8.70 12.82 2.35
C TYR A 86 8.66 13.89 3.44
N MET A 87 7.89 13.65 4.49
CA MET A 87 7.76 14.57 5.62
C MET A 87 8.18 13.85 6.91
N GLY A 88 9.20 14.35 7.57
CA GLY A 88 9.71 13.73 8.78
C GLY A 88 10.73 14.60 9.52
N THR A 89 10.96 14.31 10.79
CA THR A 89 11.88 15.08 11.62
C THR A 89 12.89 14.20 12.36
N PRO A 90 12.47 13.13 13.07
CA PRO A 90 13.35 12.39 13.97
C PRO A 90 14.32 11.47 13.21
N GLU A 91 15.30 10.99 13.94
CA GLU A 91 16.36 10.13 13.40
C GLU A 91 15.82 8.82 12.81
N PHE A 92 14.84 8.21 13.47
CA PHE A 92 14.24 6.97 12.94
C PHE A 92 13.47 7.17 11.63
N ALA A 93 13.10 8.39 11.26
CA ALA A 93 12.49 8.70 9.97
C ALA A 93 13.47 8.61 8.80
N VAL A 94 14.79 8.55 9.07
CA VAL A 94 15.80 8.39 8.01
C VAL A 94 15.79 6.98 7.42
N ALA A 95 15.57 5.95 8.22
CA ALA A 95 15.58 4.57 7.76
C ALA A 95 14.49 4.26 6.71
N PRO A 96 13.19 4.64 6.89
CA PRO A 96 12.19 4.49 5.85
C PRO A 96 12.48 5.32 4.60
N LEU A 97 13.03 6.54 4.75
CA LEU A 97 13.42 7.39 3.63
C LEU A 97 14.52 6.74 2.77
N ASP A 98 15.56 6.20 3.43
CA ASP A 98 16.64 5.48 2.77
C ASP A 98 16.12 4.22 2.06
N ALA A 99 15.21 3.49 2.71
CA ALA A 99 14.57 2.32 2.11
C ALA A 99 13.76 2.67 0.85
N LEU A 100 13.02 3.78 0.84
CA LEU A 100 12.31 4.26 -0.36
C LEU A 100 13.29 4.51 -1.51
N ARG A 101 14.39 5.21 -1.26
CA ARG A 101 15.38 5.50 -2.29
C ARG A 101 16.12 4.27 -2.80
N LYS A 102 16.56 3.38 -1.91
CA LYS A 102 17.24 2.12 -2.28
C LYS A 102 16.34 1.21 -3.14
N ASN A 103 15.04 1.25 -2.92
CA ASN A 103 14.07 0.55 -3.75
C ASN A 103 13.73 1.29 -5.05
N GLY A 104 14.35 2.44 -5.31
CA GLY A 104 14.24 3.19 -6.56
C GLY A 104 12.96 3.99 -6.70
N TYR A 105 12.33 4.40 -5.59
CA TYR A 105 11.22 5.36 -5.61
C TYR A 105 11.75 6.78 -5.82
N GLU A 106 10.97 7.60 -6.54
CA GLU A 106 11.32 8.98 -6.82
C GLU A 106 10.93 9.91 -5.67
N VAL A 107 11.85 10.21 -4.76
CA VAL A 107 11.66 11.21 -3.71
C VAL A 107 12.03 12.57 -4.27
N VAL A 108 11.02 13.38 -4.60
CA VAL A 108 11.19 14.69 -5.26
C VAL A 108 11.51 15.82 -4.30
N GLY A 109 11.24 15.64 -3.02
CA GLY A 109 11.56 16.62 -2.00
C GLY A 109 11.24 16.14 -0.60
N ILE A 110 11.81 16.82 0.37
CA ILE A 110 11.66 16.53 1.79
C ILE A 110 11.14 17.77 2.50
N VAL A 111 10.21 17.57 3.43
CA VAL A 111 9.73 18.59 4.34
C VAL A 111 10.12 18.21 5.76
N THR A 112 10.81 19.11 6.45
CA THR A 112 11.21 18.89 7.84
C THR A 112 11.00 20.16 8.66
N VAL A 113 11.19 20.08 9.97
CA VAL A 113 11.07 21.25 10.84
C VAL A 113 12.20 22.24 10.59
N ALA A 114 11.93 23.52 10.84
CA ALA A 114 12.95 24.55 10.80
C ALA A 114 14.06 24.27 11.83
N ASP A 115 15.29 24.60 11.47
CA ASP A 115 16.43 24.46 12.36
C ASP A 115 16.23 25.29 13.62
N LYS A 116 16.54 24.70 14.77
CA LYS A 116 16.50 25.42 16.05
C LYS A 116 17.91 25.89 16.40
N ALA A 117 18.04 27.18 16.71
CA ALA A 117 19.26 27.69 17.33
C ALA A 117 19.43 27.01 18.70
N SER A 118 20.59 26.40 18.92
CA SER A 118 20.89 25.82 20.23
C SER A 118 21.16 26.96 21.23
N GLU A 119 20.47 26.95 22.37
CA GLU A 119 20.60 27.97 23.43
C GLU A 119 22.02 28.01 24.09
N ARG A 120 22.87 27.05 23.80
CA ARG A 120 24.24 26.96 24.36
C ARG A 120 25.26 26.77 23.24
N GLY A 121 25.53 27.85 22.49
CA GLY A 121 26.71 27.98 21.60
C GLY A 121 26.52 27.40 20.21
N LEU A 122 26.48 28.25 19.23
CA LEU A 122 26.85 28.19 17.79
C LEU A 122 26.60 26.93 16.95
N LYS A 123 26.02 25.86 17.44
CA LYS A 123 25.64 24.71 16.60
C LYS A 123 24.15 24.77 16.30
N VAL A 124 23.82 25.04 15.04
CA VAL A 124 22.47 24.86 14.51
C VAL A 124 22.11 23.39 14.62
N ASN A 125 21.03 23.09 15.36
CA ASN A 125 20.57 21.71 15.51
C ASN A 125 19.69 21.35 14.31
N GLU A 126 20.31 20.78 13.29
CA GLU A 126 19.64 20.32 12.08
C GLU A 126 18.97 18.94 12.31
N SER A 127 17.79 18.75 11.73
CA SER A 127 17.12 17.44 11.80
C SER A 127 17.93 16.36 11.07
N ALA A 128 17.87 15.12 11.54
CA ALA A 128 18.56 14.00 10.90
C ALA A 128 18.11 13.80 9.44
N VAL A 129 16.82 14.02 9.19
CA VAL A 129 16.23 13.97 7.84
C VAL A 129 16.79 15.05 6.93
N LYS A 130 17.05 16.27 7.45
CA LYS A 130 17.70 17.35 6.68
C LYS A 130 19.13 16.96 6.29
N LYS A 131 19.92 16.46 7.24
CA LYS A 131 21.30 16.02 6.96
C LYS A 131 21.33 14.99 5.86
N TYR A 132 20.47 13.96 5.96
CA TYR A 132 20.33 12.93 4.93
C TYR A 132 19.94 13.54 3.57
N ALA A 133 19.02 14.51 3.55
CA ALA A 133 18.59 15.16 2.32
C ALA A 133 19.73 15.92 1.63
N VAL A 134 20.50 16.70 2.40
CA VAL A 134 21.65 17.46 1.88
C VAL A 134 22.75 16.52 1.34
N GLU A 135 23.08 15.46 2.08
CA GLU A 135 24.05 14.44 1.64
C GLU A 135 23.66 13.76 0.32
N ASN A 136 22.36 13.66 0.07
CA ASN A 136 21.82 12.99 -1.10
C ASN A 136 21.29 13.94 -2.20
N ASN A 137 21.55 15.24 -2.08
CA ASN A 137 21.12 16.29 -3.02
C ASN A 137 19.59 16.30 -3.25
N ILE A 138 18.79 16.08 -2.20
CA ILE A 138 17.32 16.13 -2.27
C ILE A 138 16.87 17.53 -1.82
N PRO A 139 15.98 18.21 -2.56
CA PRO A 139 15.42 19.49 -2.15
C PRO A 139 14.72 19.42 -0.79
N VAL A 140 14.95 20.41 0.07
CA VAL A 140 14.38 20.46 1.43
C VAL A 140 13.58 21.73 1.60
N LEU A 141 12.37 21.59 2.17
CA LEU A 141 11.56 22.70 2.65
C LEU A 141 11.45 22.64 4.17
N GLN A 142 11.65 23.80 4.81
CA GLN A 142 11.59 23.95 6.27
C GLN A 142 10.60 25.06 6.66
N PRO A 143 9.28 24.86 6.43
CA PRO A 143 8.31 25.90 6.69
C PRO A 143 8.13 26.15 8.20
N LEU A 144 8.06 27.40 8.61
CA LEU A 144 7.63 27.79 9.96
C LEU A 144 6.14 27.46 10.15
N SER A 145 5.33 27.75 9.15
CA SER A 145 3.92 27.41 9.10
C SER A 145 3.57 26.57 7.86
N LEU A 146 2.83 25.49 8.06
CA LEU A 146 2.34 24.64 6.94
C LEU A 146 1.19 25.29 6.16
N LYS A 147 0.72 26.47 6.59
CA LYS A 147 -0.31 27.26 5.90
C LYS A 147 0.28 28.42 5.09
N ASP A 148 1.60 28.56 5.11
CA ASP A 148 2.30 29.62 4.40
C ASP A 148 2.06 29.48 2.88
N PRO A 149 1.62 30.54 2.17
CA PRO A 149 1.41 30.51 0.73
C PRO A 149 2.68 30.15 -0.06
N GLU A 150 3.82 30.68 0.31
CA GLU A 150 5.10 30.39 -0.35
C GLU A 150 5.47 28.91 -0.24
N PHE A 151 5.27 28.32 0.93
CA PHE A 151 5.47 26.89 1.15
C PHE A 151 4.51 26.06 0.30
N LEU A 152 3.23 26.43 0.25
CA LEU A 152 2.23 25.70 -0.53
C LEU A 152 2.53 25.77 -2.03
N GLU A 153 3.00 26.90 -2.54
CA GLU A 153 3.41 27.04 -3.94
C GLU A 153 4.66 26.19 -4.24
N ALA A 154 5.68 26.24 -3.39
CA ALA A 154 6.87 25.43 -3.53
C ALA A 154 6.56 23.93 -3.52
N LEU A 155 5.66 23.51 -2.63
CA LEU A 155 5.21 22.12 -2.52
C LEU A 155 4.44 21.69 -3.77
N LYS A 156 3.56 22.54 -4.31
CA LYS A 156 2.85 22.31 -5.57
C LYS A 156 3.79 22.21 -6.77
N ALA A 157 4.86 23.02 -6.80
CA ALA A 157 5.85 23.00 -7.87
C ALA A 157 6.55 21.63 -8.00
N TRP A 158 6.67 20.89 -6.91
CA TRP A 158 7.18 19.52 -6.92
C TRP A 158 6.22 18.51 -7.53
N LYS A 159 4.93 18.88 -7.80
CA LYS A 159 3.88 18.02 -8.37
C LYS A 159 3.83 16.65 -7.67
N PRO A 160 3.58 16.62 -6.37
CA PRO A 160 3.57 15.37 -5.62
C PRO A 160 2.40 14.48 -6.00
N ASP A 161 2.67 13.19 -6.15
CA ASP A 161 1.61 12.18 -6.31
C ASP A 161 1.23 11.54 -4.97
N LEU A 162 2.20 11.42 -4.06
CA LEU A 162 2.02 10.80 -2.75
C LEU A 162 2.83 11.56 -1.68
N PHE A 163 2.23 11.74 -0.51
CA PHE A 163 2.96 12.15 0.69
C PHE A 163 3.20 10.94 1.60
N VAL A 164 4.44 10.83 2.09
CA VAL A 164 4.81 9.87 3.13
C VAL A 164 5.19 10.67 4.36
N VAL A 165 4.40 10.52 5.43
CA VAL A 165 4.54 11.28 6.66
C VAL A 165 4.99 10.37 7.78
N VAL A 166 6.14 10.65 8.38
CA VAL A 166 6.72 9.84 9.46
C VAL A 166 7.07 10.75 10.63
N ALA A 167 6.31 10.63 11.72
CA ALA A 167 6.49 11.42 12.93
C ALA A 167 6.70 12.92 12.63
N PHE A 168 5.77 13.49 11.92
CA PHE A 168 5.73 14.90 11.59
C PHE A 168 4.53 15.57 12.28
N ARG A 169 4.52 16.89 12.34
CA ARG A 169 3.38 17.64 12.88
C ARG A 169 2.11 17.41 12.05
N MET A 170 0.95 17.60 12.68
CA MET A 170 -0.35 17.45 12.01
C MET A 170 -0.45 18.31 10.75
N LEU A 171 -0.82 17.69 9.64
CA LEU A 171 -0.96 18.38 8.36
C LEU A 171 -2.31 19.08 8.27
N PRO A 172 -2.35 20.39 7.89
CA PRO A 172 -3.61 21.05 7.60
C PRO A 172 -4.26 20.45 6.35
N LYS A 173 -5.59 20.55 6.28
CA LYS A 173 -6.42 19.99 5.19
C LYS A 173 -5.90 20.35 3.79
N VAL A 174 -5.46 21.59 3.60
CA VAL A 174 -4.92 22.11 2.34
C VAL A 174 -3.68 21.36 1.87
N VAL A 175 -2.88 20.82 2.80
CA VAL A 175 -1.65 20.08 2.48
C VAL A 175 -1.96 18.62 2.20
N TRP A 176 -2.69 17.93 3.10
CA TRP A 176 -2.88 16.49 2.94
C TRP A 176 -3.82 16.10 1.78
N GLU A 177 -4.66 17.01 1.30
CA GLU A 177 -5.50 16.82 0.09
C GLU A 177 -4.76 17.15 -1.22
N MET A 178 -3.54 17.66 -1.17
CA MET A 178 -2.81 18.12 -2.36
C MET A 178 -2.34 16.99 -3.29
N PRO A 179 -1.82 15.85 -2.80
CA PRO A 179 -1.32 14.79 -3.65
C PRO A 179 -2.45 13.96 -4.26
N LYS A 180 -2.27 13.50 -5.50
CA LYS A 180 -3.30 12.74 -6.24
C LYS A 180 -3.65 11.40 -5.61
N LEU A 181 -2.68 10.74 -5.00
CA LEU A 181 -2.81 9.42 -4.38
C LEU A 181 -3.06 9.50 -2.87
N GLY A 182 -3.10 10.72 -2.31
CA GLY A 182 -3.28 10.94 -0.88
C GLY A 182 -1.99 10.92 -0.07
N SER A 183 -2.13 10.85 1.25
CA SER A 183 -1.01 10.82 2.19
C SER A 183 -1.02 9.54 3.00
N ALA A 184 0.14 8.87 3.09
CA ALA A 184 0.37 7.75 3.99
C ALA A 184 1.07 8.27 5.25
N SER A 185 0.46 8.09 6.42
CA SER A 185 1.03 8.46 7.72
C SER A 185 1.34 7.23 8.54
N THR A 186 2.51 7.23 9.16
CA THR A 186 2.85 6.28 10.22
C THR A 186 2.74 7.02 11.54
N ASP A 187 1.52 7.20 12.04
CA ASP A 187 1.33 7.59 13.43
C ASP A 187 1.37 6.34 14.30
N SER A 188 2.36 6.27 15.15
CA SER A 188 2.34 5.38 16.30
C SER A 188 1.41 6.02 17.33
N SER A 189 0.13 5.62 17.33
CA SER A 189 -0.76 5.80 18.47
C SER A 189 -0.27 4.96 19.63
#